data_e54794d55f0a2d6e758ba7944af85586
#
_entry.id   e54794d55f0a2d6e758ba7944af85586
#
_cell.length_a   1.000
_cell.length_b   1.000
_cell.length_c   1.000
_cell.angle_alpha   90.00
_cell.angle_beta   90.00
_cell.angle_gamma   90.00
#
_symmetry.space_group_name_H-M   'P 1'
#
loop_
_entity.id
_entity.type
_entity.pdbx_description
1 polymer ?
#
loop_
_entity_poly.entity_id
_entity_poly.type
_entity_poly.pdbx_seq_one_letter_code
_entity_poly.pdbx_strand_id
1 'polypeptide(L)' 'MLEKKVTQDQIEVVENGIIQVRTKTSVVEDGKELSYSFHRHCISPSDDFSNESAKVKAICEAVHTQEVIDAYKLAQEVKL' A
#
# COMPACT_ATOMS: atom_id res chain seq x y z
N MET A 1 -25.72 15.19 -6.61
CA MET A 1 -24.36 15.73 -6.73
C MET A 1 -23.36 14.59 -6.83
N LEU A 2 -22.49 14.65 -7.82
CA LEU A 2 -21.45 13.62 -7.98
C LEU A 2 -20.31 13.85 -6.99
N GLU A 3 -19.88 12.79 -6.34
CA GLU A 3 -18.78 12.81 -5.42
C GLU A 3 -17.74 11.77 -5.82
N LYS A 4 -16.49 12.08 -5.57
CA LYS A 4 -15.39 11.16 -5.79
C LYS A 4 -14.89 10.70 -4.43
N LYS A 5 -14.92 9.38 -4.21
CA LYS A 5 -14.39 8.79 -2.97
C LYS A 5 -13.13 8.00 -3.28
N VAL A 6 -12.09 8.24 -2.53
CA VAL A 6 -10.83 7.52 -2.66
C VAL A 6 -10.55 6.80 -1.35
N THR A 7 -10.44 5.49 -1.40
CA THR A 7 -10.18 4.68 -0.20
C THR A 7 -9.12 3.64 -0.50
N GLN A 8 -8.32 3.32 0.51
CA GLN A 8 -7.39 2.20 0.44
C GLN A 8 -8.14 0.99 0.98
N ASP A 9 -8.80 0.27 0.07
CA ASP A 9 -9.75 -0.78 0.44
C ASP A 9 -9.10 -2.14 0.75
N GLN A 10 -7.83 -2.31 0.38
CA GLN A 10 -7.11 -3.55 0.66
C GLN A 10 -5.63 -3.26 0.84
N ILE A 11 -5.07 -3.76 1.94
CA ILE A 11 -3.64 -3.65 2.22
C ILE A 11 -3.17 -5.06 2.57
N GLU A 12 -2.15 -5.53 1.87
CA GLU A 12 -1.62 -6.87 2.04
C GLU A 12 -0.15 -6.81 2.39
N VAL A 13 0.26 -7.59 3.38
CA VAL A 13 1.65 -7.71 3.77
C VAL A 13 2.17 -9.04 3.26
N VAL A 14 3.16 -8.98 2.38
CA VAL A 14 3.78 -10.17 1.81
C VAL A 14 4.88 -10.65 2.74
N GLU A 15 5.17 -11.94 2.71
CA GLU A 15 6.15 -12.59 3.60
C GLU A 15 7.50 -11.88 3.65
N ASN A 16 7.98 -11.36 2.53
CA ASN A 16 9.27 -10.67 2.47
C ASN A 16 9.23 -9.21 2.95
N GLY A 17 8.06 -8.75 3.42
CA GLY A 17 7.90 -7.40 3.94
C GLY A 17 7.36 -6.39 2.94
N ILE A 18 7.15 -6.77 1.68
CA ILE A 18 6.54 -5.88 0.70
C ILE A 18 5.07 -5.65 1.10
N ILE A 19 4.65 -4.40 1.07
CA ILE A 19 3.28 -4.02 1.37
C ILE A 19 2.60 -3.64 0.07
N GLN A 20 1.48 -4.31 -0.23
CA GLN A 20 0.69 -4.04 -1.43
C GLN A 20 -0.55 -3.26 -1.02
N VAL A 21 -0.76 -2.13 -1.66
CA VAL A 21 -1.89 -1.24 -1.36
C VAL A 21 -2.77 -1.15 -2.59
N ARG A 22 -4.06 -1.40 -2.41
CA ARG A 22 -5.05 -1.19 -3.45
C ARG A 22 -5.87 0.05 -3.10
N THR A 23 -5.91 0.99 -4.01
CA THR A 23 -6.69 2.22 -3.86
C THR A 23 -7.92 2.12 -4.75
N LYS A 24 -9.09 2.28 -4.16
CA LYS A 24 -10.35 2.29 -4.88
C LYS A 24 -10.82 3.73 -5.04
N THR A 25 -11.08 4.12 -6.28
CA THR A 25 -11.67 5.42 -6.59
C THR A 25 -13.08 5.18 -7.07
N SER A 26 -14.07 5.74 -6.37
CA SER A 26 -15.47 5.58 -6.68
C SER A 26 -16.09 6.90 -7.08
N VAL A 27 -17.04 6.85 -8.01
CA VAL A 27 -17.91 7.98 -8.33
C VAL A 27 -19.26 7.67 -7.72
N VAL A 28 -19.75 8.54 -6.87
CA VAL A 28 -20.98 8.34 -6.09
C VAL A 28 -21.93 9.49 -6.37
N GLU A 29 -23.21 9.18 -6.55
CA GLU A 29 -24.26 10.18 -6.68
C GLU A 29 -25.37 9.85 -5.70
N ASP A 30 -25.70 10.80 -4.82
CA ASP A 30 -26.76 10.66 -3.82
C ASP A 30 -26.62 9.37 -2.99
N GLY A 31 -25.38 9.04 -2.63
CA GLY A 31 -25.08 7.85 -1.82
C GLY A 31 -24.99 6.56 -2.61
N LYS A 32 -25.20 6.61 -3.91
CA LYS A 32 -25.15 5.42 -4.77
C LYS A 32 -23.88 5.42 -5.60
N GLU A 33 -23.13 4.32 -5.53
CA GLU A 33 -21.92 4.16 -6.32
C GLU A 33 -22.28 3.89 -7.79
N LEU A 34 -21.80 4.75 -8.69
CA LEU A 34 -22.05 4.65 -10.12
C LEU A 34 -20.95 3.87 -10.84
N SER A 35 -19.71 4.08 -10.43
CA SER A 35 -18.56 3.41 -11.04
C SER A 35 -17.41 3.39 -10.07
N TYR A 36 -16.43 2.53 -10.36
CA TYR A 36 -15.21 2.48 -9.53
C TYR A 36 -14.05 1.98 -10.37
N SER A 37 -12.86 2.28 -9.90
CA SER A 37 -11.63 1.76 -10.48
C SER A 37 -10.64 1.47 -9.36
N PHE A 38 -9.67 0.61 -9.66
CA PHE A 38 -8.63 0.23 -8.70
C PHE A 38 -7.26 0.61 -9.23
N HIS A 39 -6.41 1.02 -8.31
CA HIS A 39 -5.00 1.26 -8.58
C HIS A 39 -4.20 0.55 -7.49
N ARG A 40 -3.15 -0.15 -7.88
CA ARG A 40 -2.29 -0.88 -6.95
C ARG A 40 -0.89 -0.32 -6.97
N HIS A 41 -0.30 -0.22 -5.79
CA HIS A 41 1.11 0.12 -5.69
C HIS A 41 1.73 -0.70 -4.56
N CYS A 42 3.04 -0.80 -4.57
CA CYS A 42 3.80 -1.59 -3.60
C CYS A 42 4.83 -0.72 -2.90
N ILE A 43 5.09 -1.06 -1.65
CA ILE A 43 6.13 -0.41 -0.85
C ILE A 43 7.06 -1.52 -0.38
N SER A 44 8.31 -1.49 -0.86
CA SER A 44 9.31 -2.47 -0.47
C SER A 44 9.99 -2.06 0.83
N PRO A 45 10.53 -3.02 1.61
CA PRO A 45 11.38 -2.65 2.74
C PRO A 45 12.51 -1.73 2.26
N SER A 46 12.76 -0.66 2.94
CA SER A 46 13.71 0.41 2.61
C SER A 46 13.17 1.51 1.69
N ASP A 47 11.98 1.35 1.13
CA ASP A 47 11.36 2.45 0.38
C ASP A 47 10.92 3.56 1.32
N ASP A 48 10.93 4.79 0.82
CA ASP A 48 10.41 5.93 1.55
C ASP A 48 8.88 5.89 1.52
N PHE A 49 8.26 5.85 2.69
CA PHE A 49 6.79 5.83 2.79
C PHE A 49 6.23 7.10 3.43
N SER A 50 7.01 8.18 3.45
CA SER A 50 6.61 9.43 4.10
C SER A 50 5.36 10.08 3.46
N ASN A 51 5.11 9.80 2.19
CA ASN A 51 3.97 10.35 1.46
C ASN A 51 2.74 9.45 1.47
N GLU A 52 2.80 8.32 2.17
CA GLU A 52 1.67 7.40 2.27
C GLU A 52 0.64 7.90 3.29
N SER A 53 -0.56 7.32 3.27
CA SER A 53 -1.57 7.66 4.26
C SER A 53 -1.11 7.26 5.66
N ALA A 54 -1.74 7.83 6.69
CA ALA A 54 -1.40 7.51 8.08
C ALA A 54 -1.53 6.01 8.37
N LYS A 55 -2.55 5.37 7.80
CA LYS A 55 -2.76 3.93 7.97
C LYS A 55 -1.63 3.11 7.36
N VAL A 56 -1.25 3.44 6.12
CA VAL A 56 -0.17 2.73 5.42
C VAL A 56 1.16 3.00 6.11
N LYS A 57 1.42 4.25 6.55
CA LYS A 57 2.63 4.58 7.29
C LYS A 57 2.76 3.75 8.56
N ALA A 58 1.67 3.61 9.32
CA ALA A 58 1.68 2.82 10.54
C ALA A 58 2.01 1.35 10.26
N ILE A 59 1.48 0.80 9.19
CA ILE A 59 1.77 -0.58 8.79
C ILE A 59 3.23 -0.71 8.38
N CYS A 60 3.74 0.22 7.59
CA CYS A 60 5.15 0.22 7.16
C CYS A 60 6.08 0.31 8.37
N GLU A 61 5.78 1.17 9.33
CA GLU A 61 6.59 1.30 10.54
C GLU A 61 6.63 0.00 11.35
N ALA A 62 5.50 -0.70 11.42
CA ALA A 62 5.41 -1.97 12.14
C ALA A 62 6.14 -3.10 11.41
N VAL A 63 6.07 -3.15 10.09
CA VAL A 63 6.60 -4.25 9.27
C VAL A 63 8.06 -4.01 8.87
N HIS A 64 8.39 -2.79 8.44
CA HIS A 64 9.73 -2.46 7.93
C HIS A 64 10.71 -2.15 9.05
N THR A 65 10.95 -3.14 9.89
CA THR A 65 11.99 -3.06 10.92
C THR A 65 13.37 -3.18 10.27
N GLN A 66 14.42 -2.82 10.99
CA GLN A 66 15.77 -2.93 10.45
C GLN A 66 16.08 -4.38 10.04
N GLU A 67 15.61 -5.35 10.84
CA GLU A 67 15.79 -6.76 10.53
C GLU A 67 15.14 -7.14 9.20
N VAL A 68 13.92 -6.70 8.95
CA VAL A 68 13.19 -6.97 7.69
C VAL A 68 13.90 -6.29 6.52
N ILE A 69 14.34 -5.05 6.68
CA ILE A 69 15.06 -4.31 5.65
C ILE A 69 16.35 -5.03 5.29
N ASP A 70 17.11 -5.46 6.29
CA ASP A 70 18.38 -6.16 6.05
C ASP A 70 18.16 -7.50 5.34
N ALA A 71 17.15 -8.25 5.75
CA ALA A 71 16.81 -9.52 5.13
C ALA A 71 16.39 -9.34 3.66
N TYR A 72 15.61 -8.29 3.39
CA TYR A 72 15.17 -7.99 2.03
C TYR A 72 16.36 -7.63 1.14
N LYS A 73 17.25 -6.77 1.63
CA LYS A 73 18.46 -6.38 0.89
C LYS A 73 19.36 -7.57 0.60
N LEU A 74 19.53 -8.44 1.59
CA LEU A 74 20.35 -9.63 1.43
C LEU A 74 19.75 -10.54 0.34
N ALA A 75 18.45 -10.73 0.31
CA ALA A 75 17.78 -11.53 -0.70
C ALA A 75 17.96 -10.92 -2.11
N GLN A 76 18.00 -9.59 -2.22
CA GLN A 76 18.24 -8.93 -3.50
C GLN A 76 19.67 -9.10 -3.98
N GLU A 77 20.64 -9.19 -3.06
CA GLU A 77 22.04 -9.37 -3.40
C GLU A 77 22.36 -10.79 -3.84
N VAL A 78 21.59 -11.76 -3.42
CA VAL A 78 21.79 -13.18 -3.73
C VAL A 78 20.98 -13.60 -4.94
N LYS A 79 20.91 -12.77 -5.95
CA LYS A 79 20.26 -13.12 -7.21
C LYS A 79 21.12 -14.06 -8.02
N LEU A 80 20.60 -15.23 -8.25
CA LEU A 80 21.22 -16.21 -9.14
C LEU A 80 20.62 -16.13 -10.54
#